data_18ef1f796bcb34baf200495c32e1b46c
#
_entry.id   18ef1f796bcb34baf200495c32e1b46c
#
_cell.length_a   1.000
_cell.length_b   1.000
_cell.length_c   1.000
_cell.angle_alpha   90.00
_cell.angle_beta   90.00
_cell.angle_gamma   90.00
#
_symmetry.space_group_name_H-M   'P 1'
#
loop_
_entity.id
_entity.type
_entity.pdbx_description
1 polymer ?
#
loop_
_entity_poly.entity_id
_entity_poly.type
_entity_poly.pdbx_seq_one_letter_code
_entity_poly.pdbx_strand_id
1 'polypeptide(L)'
;MDSVSAASIRYRVAIRPIQEVEPSRYMIHHLSERTNKPTLLLAHGFSDNGLCWSRVAREMEVEFDLIMVDARNHGQSGRGICSSDDLADDLAAVISGLSAAPTFALGHSMGAGTVAGLAARHPALVTKIALEDPPWEENPGVEDDATADKRREGVRKFLESVSDMSDEAILAMGKKQHPDWSNDEFPAWIQSNRQVGSDALTGMKYRDWRDNVAKIQCDTLVIHGDEDRGGMLKEAVVDRLIQDNECFSAQHIPGAGHNIRREQFEL
;
A
#
# COMPACT_ATOMS: atom_id res chain seq x y z
N MET A 1 16.55 -21.40 -23.61
CA MET A 1 16.02 -20.91 -22.29
C MET A 1 15.89 -19.42 -22.47
N ASP A 2 14.77 -19.03 -23.06
CA ASP A 2 14.55 -17.65 -23.47
C ASP A 2 13.99 -16.87 -22.27
N SER A 3 14.76 -15.88 -21.84
CA SER A 3 14.33 -14.90 -20.85
C SER A 3 13.20 -14.07 -21.47
N VAL A 4 11.96 -14.35 -21.12
CA VAL A 4 10.85 -13.46 -21.43
C VAL A 4 11.03 -12.21 -20.57
N SER A 5 11.59 -11.18 -21.20
CA SER A 5 11.60 -9.83 -20.66
C SER A 5 10.14 -9.37 -20.57
N ALA A 6 9.58 -9.40 -19.36
CA ALA A 6 8.30 -8.78 -19.10
C ALA A 6 8.46 -7.27 -19.33
N ALA A 7 8.07 -6.80 -20.49
CA ALA A 7 8.02 -5.37 -20.81
C ALA A 7 6.90 -4.76 -19.94
N SER A 8 7.27 -4.14 -18.82
CA SER A 8 6.33 -3.36 -18.04
C SER A 8 5.79 -2.20 -18.87
N ILE A 9 4.53 -2.26 -19.25
CA ILE A 9 3.87 -1.16 -19.96
C ILE A 9 3.63 -0.06 -18.89
N ARG A 10 4.31 1.07 -19.04
CA ARG A 10 4.19 2.21 -18.13
C ARG A 10 3.17 3.19 -18.69
N TYR A 11 2.05 3.36 -18.01
CA TYR A 11 1.08 4.41 -18.33
C TYR A 11 1.23 5.58 -17.36
N ARG A 12 1.29 6.80 -17.90
CA ARG A 12 1.11 8.02 -17.12
C ARG A 12 -0.34 8.48 -17.29
N VAL A 13 -1.15 8.32 -16.26
CA VAL A 13 -2.50 8.86 -16.25
C VAL A 13 -2.46 10.24 -15.62
N ALA A 14 -2.78 11.28 -16.42
CA ALA A 14 -3.01 12.61 -15.90
C ALA A 14 -4.44 12.65 -15.34
N ILE A 15 -4.58 12.66 -14.04
CA ILE A 15 -5.87 12.75 -13.36
C ILE A 15 -6.11 14.23 -13.03
N ARG A 16 -7.24 14.76 -13.49
CA ARG A 16 -7.68 16.11 -13.09
C ARG A 16 -8.20 16.04 -11.66
N PRO A 17 -7.69 16.86 -10.73
CA PRO A 17 -8.22 16.91 -9.38
C PRO A 17 -9.65 17.43 -9.38
N ILE A 18 -10.44 16.98 -8.42
CA ILE A 18 -11.81 17.45 -8.16
C ILE A 18 -11.81 18.89 -7.62
N GLN A 19 -10.66 19.41 -7.19
CA GLN A 19 -10.42 20.81 -6.83
C GLN A 19 -9.02 21.25 -7.28
N GLU A 20 -8.89 22.50 -7.75
CA GLU A 20 -7.78 23.20 -8.39
C GLU A 20 -6.38 23.01 -7.72
N VAL A 21 -5.81 21.83 -7.85
CA VAL A 21 -4.39 21.58 -7.56
C VAL A 21 -3.79 20.98 -8.83
N GLU A 22 -2.58 21.37 -9.21
CA GLU A 22 -1.82 20.85 -10.34
C GLU A 22 -2.07 19.35 -10.56
N PRO A 23 -2.30 18.88 -11.79
CA PRO A 23 -2.69 17.50 -12.04
C PRO A 23 -1.64 16.54 -11.49
N SER A 24 -1.99 15.84 -10.42
CA SER A 24 -1.13 14.81 -9.85
C SER A 24 -0.93 13.72 -10.89
N ARG A 25 0.32 13.46 -11.26
CA ARG A 25 0.65 12.38 -12.19
C ARG A 25 0.86 11.12 -11.39
N TYR A 26 0.03 10.11 -11.63
CA TYR A 26 0.21 8.79 -11.04
C TYR A 26 1.00 7.90 -11.99
N MET A 27 2.01 7.21 -11.44
CA MET A 27 2.66 6.13 -12.13
C MET A 27 1.90 4.83 -11.85
N ILE A 28 1.52 4.16 -12.91
CA ILE A 28 0.86 2.86 -12.87
C ILE A 28 1.78 1.86 -13.56
N HIS A 29 2.09 0.79 -12.86
CA HIS A 29 2.80 -0.35 -13.42
C HIS A 29 1.76 -1.42 -13.78
N HIS A 30 1.76 -1.84 -15.03
CA HIS A 30 0.84 -2.86 -15.53
C HIS A 30 1.66 -4.02 -16.07
N LEU A 31 1.29 -5.24 -15.70
CA LEU A 31 2.01 -6.43 -16.16
C LEU A 31 1.47 -7.00 -17.47
N SER A 32 0.21 -6.77 -17.81
CA SER A 32 -0.43 -7.33 -19.00
C SER A 32 -1.24 -6.29 -19.77
N GLU A 33 -1.48 -6.54 -21.06
CA GLU A 33 -2.57 -5.88 -21.78
C GLU A 33 -3.89 -6.22 -21.06
N ARG A 34 -4.79 -5.23 -20.93
CA ARG A 34 -6.09 -5.46 -20.30
C ARG A 34 -6.81 -6.59 -21.03
N THR A 35 -7.09 -7.63 -20.28
CA THR A 35 -7.88 -8.78 -20.70
C THR A 35 -9.32 -8.61 -20.18
N ASN A 36 -10.16 -9.58 -20.33
CA ASN A 36 -11.51 -9.56 -19.74
C ASN A 36 -11.53 -10.13 -18.30
N LYS A 37 -10.39 -10.22 -17.64
CA LYS A 37 -10.29 -10.64 -16.24
C LYS A 37 -10.76 -9.55 -15.30
N PRO A 38 -11.21 -9.89 -14.09
CA PRO A 38 -11.46 -8.88 -13.07
C PRO A 38 -10.19 -8.10 -12.75
N THR A 39 -10.34 -6.82 -12.45
CA THR A 39 -9.20 -5.95 -12.12
C THR A 39 -8.87 -6.06 -10.63
N LEU A 40 -7.57 -6.17 -10.30
CA LEU A 40 -7.04 -6.08 -8.94
C LEU A 40 -6.06 -4.90 -8.83
N LEU A 41 -6.39 -3.93 -7.98
CA LEU A 41 -5.52 -2.82 -7.63
C LEU A 41 -4.65 -3.19 -6.42
N LEU A 42 -3.34 -2.93 -6.52
CA LEU A 42 -2.35 -3.20 -5.48
C LEU A 42 -1.78 -1.87 -4.96
N ALA A 43 -2.04 -1.57 -3.68
CA ALA A 43 -1.59 -0.36 -2.99
C ALA A 43 -0.49 -0.69 -1.97
N HIS A 44 0.70 -0.14 -2.18
CA HIS A 44 1.90 -0.46 -1.41
C HIS A 44 1.97 0.26 -0.05
N GLY A 45 2.84 -0.23 0.85
CA GLY A 45 3.15 0.37 2.15
C GLY A 45 4.07 1.59 2.05
N PHE A 46 4.26 2.28 3.17
CA PHE A 46 5.22 3.38 3.26
C PHE A 46 6.63 2.90 2.88
N SER A 47 7.39 3.72 2.19
CA SER A 47 8.72 3.44 1.61
C SER A 47 8.78 2.41 0.47
N ASP A 48 7.66 1.77 0.13
CA ASP A 48 7.55 0.93 -1.07
C ASP A 48 7.18 1.76 -2.32
N ASN A 49 7.05 1.09 -3.45
CA ASN A 49 6.42 1.57 -4.68
C ASN A 49 5.62 0.43 -5.34
N GLY A 50 4.96 0.70 -6.45
CA GLY A 50 4.14 -0.31 -7.14
C GLY A 50 4.92 -1.56 -7.52
N LEU A 51 6.21 -1.46 -7.86
CA LEU A 51 7.05 -2.62 -8.23
C LEU A 51 7.35 -3.55 -7.05
N CYS A 52 7.17 -3.11 -5.81
CA CYS A 52 7.30 -3.97 -4.64
C CYS A 52 6.20 -5.06 -4.55
N TRP A 53 5.20 -5.00 -5.41
CA TRP A 53 4.21 -6.05 -5.61
C TRP A 53 4.58 -7.08 -6.69
N SER A 54 5.74 -6.95 -7.35
CA SER A 54 6.06 -7.75 -8.56
C SER A 54 6.04 -9.26 -8.33
N ARG A 55 6.38 -9.74 -7.13
CA ARG A 55 6.33 -11.17 -6.81
C ARG A 55 4.88 -11.65 -6.70
N VAL A 56 4.06 -10.96 -5.93
CA VAL A 56 2.61 -11.23 -5.81
C VAL A 56 1.91 -11.10 -7.16
N ALA A 57 2.29 -10.07 -7.93
CA ALA A 57 1.69 -9.80 -9.22
C ALA A 57 1.89 -10.95 -10.22
N ARG A 58 3.04 -11.63 -10.22
CA ARG A 58 3.29 -12.80 -11.08
C ARG A 58 2.34 -13.98 -10.79
N GLU A 59 1.94 -14.15 -9.54
CA GLU A 59 0.97 -15.19 -9.18
C GLU A 59 -0.47 -14.75 -9.51
N MET A 60 -0.79 -13.49 -9.24
CA MET A 60 -2.15 -12.97 -9.40
C MET A 60 -2.52 -12.66 -10.87
N GLU A 61 -1.55 -12.45 -11.76
CA GLU A 61 -1.83 -12.15 -13.18
C GLU A 61 -2.53 -13.28 -13.94
N VAL A 62 -2.52 -14.49 -13.39
CA VAL A 62 -3.27 -15.62 -13.95
C VAL A 62 -4.78 -15.37 -13.87
N GLU A 63 -5.27 -14.76 -12.79
CA GLU A 63 -6.69 -14.56 -12.49
C GLU A 63 -7.15 -13.10 -12.68
N PHE A 64 -6.25 -12.12 -12.61
CA PHE A 64 -6.59 -10.71 -12.58
C PHE A 64 -5.82 -9.88 -13.62
N ASP A 65 -6.47 -8.81 -14.09
CA ASP A 65 -5.78 -7.67 -14.69
C ASP A 65 -5.28 -6.77 -13.56
N LEU A 66 -3.97 -6.52 -13.49
CA LEU A 66 -3.33 -5.90 -12.33
C LEU A 66 -3.03 -4.42 -12.53
N ILE A 67 -3.32 -3.62 -11.52
CA ILE A 67 -2.95 -2.21 -11.40
C ILE A 67 -2.07 -2.04 -10.17
N MET A 68 -0.77 -1.84 -10.36
CA MET A 68 0.19 -1.52 -9.30
C MET A 68 0.46 -0.02 -9.31
N VAL A 69 0.07 0.70 -8.26
CA VAL A 69 0.12 2.16 -8.22
C VAL A 69 1.28 2.63 -7.36
N ASP A 70 2.07 3.59 -7.85
CA ASP A 70 2.92 4.38 -6.97
C ASP A 70 2.04 5.41 -6.25
N ALA A 71 1.95 5.37 -4.94
CA ALA A 71 1.23 6.37 -4.16
C ALA A 71 1.86 7.77 -4.33
N ARG A 72 1.10 8.81 -4.07
CA ARG A 72 1.62 10.19 -4.01
C ARG A 72 2.84 10.24 -3.08
N ASN A 73 3.86 10.99 -3.44
CA ASN A 73 5.16 11.09 -2.76
C ASN A 73 6.03 9.81 -2.81
N HIS A 74 5.63 8.79 -3.53
CA HIS A 74 6.39 7.53 -3.70
C HIS A 74 6.66 7.26 -5.17
N GLY A 75 7.65 6.41 -5.43
CA GLY A 75 7.99 5.98 -6.77
C GLY A 75 8.17 7.14 -7.74
N GLN A 76 7.54 7.06 -8.89
CA GLN A 76 7.57 8.08 -9.93
C GLN A 76 6.30 8.95 -9.96
N SER A 77 5.40 8.79 -8.98
CA SER A 77 4.21 9.61 -8.84
C SER A 77 4.52 11.04 -8.38
N GLY A 78 3.53 11.95 -8.53
CA GLY A 78 3.63 13.34 -8.13
C GLY A 78 3.95 13.53 -6.65
N ARG A 79 4.50 14.69 -6.32
CA ARG A 79 4.85 15.12 -4.97
C ARG A 79 3.90 16.19 -4.48
N GLY A 80 3.70 16.29 -3.18
CA GLY A 80 2.91 17.35 -2.55
C GLY A 80 2.31 16.94 -1.21
N ILE A 81 1.83 17.93 -0.47
CA ILE A 81 1.14 17.70 0.80
C ILE A 81 -0.13 16.91 0.53
N CYS A 82 -0.38 15.86 1.33
CA CYS A 82 -1.58 15.06 1.21
C CYS A 82 -2.03 14.52 2.57
N SER A 83 -3.32 14.31 2.70
CA SER A 83 -3.94 13.59 3.80
C SER A 83 -4.18 12.12 3.43
N SER A 84 -4.61 11.31 4.38
CA SER A 84 -5.05 9.93 4.10
C SER A 84 -6.26 9.88 3.17
N ASP A 85 -7.16 10.89 3.25
CA ASP A 85 -8.30 11.01 2.36
C ASP A 85 -7.86 11.29 0.91
N ASP A 86 -6.84 12.13 0.72
CA ASP A 86 -6.31 12.41 -0.62
C ASP A 86 -5.73 11.14 -1.26
N LEU A 87 -5.06 10.27 -0.48
CA LEU A 87 -4.56 9.00 -1.00
C LEU A 87 -5.71 8.07 -1.44
N ALA A 88 -6.80 8.03 -0.70
CA ALA A 88 -7.99 7.26 -1.06
C ALA A 88 -8.67 7.81 -2.32
N ASP A 89 -8.81 9.12 -2.41
CA ASP A 89 -9.38 9.81 -3.59
C ASP A 89 -8.47 9.65 -4.82
N ASP A 90 -7.16 9.58 -4.63
CA ASP A 90 -6.19 9.27 -5.67
C ASP A 90 -6.43 7.87 -6.28
N LEU A 91 -6.63 6.83 -5.45
CA LEU A 91 -6.98 5.50 -5.95
C LEU A 91 -8.32 5.50 -6.69
N ALA A 92 -9.32 6.21 -6.18
CA ALA A 92 -10.61 6.36 -6.84
C ALA A 92 -10.47 7.00 -8.22
N ALA A 93 -9.62 8.01 -8.34
CA ALA A 93 -9.34 8.68 -9.60
C ALA A 93 -8.58 7.78 -10.59
N VAL A 94 -7.65 6.94 -10.12
CA VAL A 94 -6.95 5.91 -10.94
C VAL A 94 -7.97 4.92 -11.50
N ILE A 95 -8.82 4.32 -10.64
CA ILE A 95 -9.82 3.34 -11.04
C ILE A 95 -10.78 3.94 -12.09
N SER A 96 -11.28 5.16 -11.84
CA SER A 96 -12.20 5.85 -12.74
C SER A 96 -11.53 6.23 -14.06
N GLY A 97 -10.30 6.77 -14.01
CA GLY A 97 -9.53 7.18 -15.18
C GLY A 97 -9.17 6.03 -16.11
N LEU A 98 -9.03 4.82 -15.55
CA LEU A 98 -8.79 3.59 -16.32
C LEU A 98 -10.09 2.87 -16.72
N SER A 99 -11.26 3.35 -16.32
CA SER A 99 -12.54 2.65 -16.48
C SER A 99 -12.48 1.22 -15.93
N ALA A 100 -11.84 1.06 -14.77
CA ALA A 100 -11.57 -0.24 -14.15
C ALA A 100 -12.63 -0.66 -13.11
N ALA A 101 -13.61 0.20 -12.82
CA ALA A 101 -14.64 -0.07 -11.82
C ALA A 101 -15.71 -1.06 -12.33
N PRO A 102 -16.27 -1.90 -11.42
CA PRO A 102 -15.79 -2.10 -10.07
C PRO A 102 -14.54 -2.99 -10.03
N THR A 103 -13.66 -2.79 -9.05
CA THR A 103 -12.38 -3.49 -8.96
C THR A 103 -12.21 -4.18 -7.60
N PHE A 104 -11.34 -5.19 -7.55
CA PHE A 104 -10.78 -5.71 -6.30
C PHE A 104 -9.61 -4.83 -5.87
N ALA A 105 -9.37 -4.67 -4.58
CA ALA A 105 -8.21 -3.92 -4.11
C ALA A 105 -7.52 -4.63 -2.94
N LEU A 106 -6.18 -4.68 -2.98
CA LEU A 106 -5.34 -5.19 -1.92
C LEU A 106 -4.36 -4.08 -1.51
N GLY A 107 -4.28 -3.80 -0.23
CA GLY A 107 -3.32 -2.83 0.32
C GLY A 107 -2.49 -3.41 1.43
N HIS A 108 -1.24 -2.96 1.55
CA HIS A 108 -0.33 -3.28 2.64
C HIS A 108 -0.05 -2.04 3.50
N SER A 109 -0.11 -2.16 4.82
CA SER A 109 0.30 -1.08 5.75
C SER A 109 -0.41 0.25 5.44
N MET A 110 0.31 1.30 5.07
CA MET A 110 -0.25 2.57 4.58
C MET A 110 -1.26 2.33 3.45
N GLY A 111 -0.95 1.47 2.49
CA GLY A 111 -1.83 1.08 1.38
C GLY A 111 -3.10 0.38 1.87
N ALA A 112 -3.03 -0.41 2.94
CA ALA A 112 -4.22 -1.02 3.55
C ALA A 112 -5.17 0.04 4.12
N GLY A 113 -4.63 1.02 4.86
CA GLY A 113 -5.41 2.17 5.32
C GLY A 113 -6.01 2.98 4.15
N THR A 114 -5.27 3.13 3.06
CA THR A 114 -5.72 3.82 1.85
C THR A 114 -6.86 3.07 1.14
N VAL A 115 -6.75 1.74 1.01
CA VAL A 115 -7.79 0.88 0.41
C VAL A 115 -9.05 0.87 1.28
N ALA A 116 -8.91 0.84 2.61
CA ALA A 116 -10.05 0.99 3.51
C ALA A 116 -10.74 2.36 3.34
N GLY A 117 -9.96 3.43 3.22
CA GLY A 117 -10.47 4.76 2.90
C GLY A 117 -11.19 4.82 1.55
N LEU A 118 -10.64 4.20 0.51
CA LEU A 118 -11.26 4.05 -0.80
C LEU A 118 -12.63 3.37 -0.70
N ALA A 119 -12.71 2.22 -0.03
CA ALA A 119 -13.96 1.47 0.11
C ALA A 119 -15.03 2.24 0.93
N ALA A 120 -14.59 2.96 1.97
CA ALA A 120 -15.47 3.77 2.80
C ALA A 120 -16.04 5.01 2.05
N ARG A 121 -15.24 5.65 1.20
CA ARG A 121 -15.57 6.92 0.53
C ARG A 121 -16.17 6.73 -0.85
N HIS A 122 -15.76 5.66 -1.54
CA HIS A 122 -16.13 5.36 -2.93
C HIS A 122 -16.61 3.91 -3.10
N PRO A 123 -17.66 3.47 -2.34
CA PRO A 123 -18.05 2.06 -2.28
C PRO A 123 -18.45 1.48 -3.65
N ALA A 124 -18.93 2.29 -4.58
CA ALA A 124 -19.27 1.84 -5.93
C ALA A 124 -18.06 1.46 -6.82
N LEU A 125 -16.84 1.82 -6.41
CA LEU A 125 -15.64 1.55 -7.19
C LEU A 125 -14.97 0.22 -6.83
N VAL A 126 -15.34 -0.41 -5.72
CA VAL A 126 -14.71 -1.64 -5.24
C VAL A 126 -15.73 -2.75 -5.04
N THR A 127 -15.33 -3.99 -5.34
CA THR A 127 -16.15 -5.19 -5.17
C THR A 127 -15.82 -5.89 -3.85
N LYS A 128 -14.54 -6.13 -3.60
CA LYS A 128 -13.98 -6.73 -2.38
C LYS A 128 -12.62 -6.13 -2.13
N ILE A 129 -12.21 -6.11 -0.86
CA ILE A 129 -10.89 -5.62 -0.49
C ILE A 129 -10.15 -6.60 0.41
N ALA A 130 -8.82 -6.55 0.34
CA ALA A 130 -7.94 -7.21 1.29
C ALA A 130 -6.96 -6.20 1.90
N LEU A 131 -6.75 -6.31 3.20
CA LEU A 131 -5.96 -5.37 4.00
C LEU A 131 -4.85 -6.14 4.71
N GLU A 132 -3.62 -6.06 4.18
CA GLU A 132 -2.45 -6.68 4.77
C GLU A 132 -1.86 -5.76 5.83
N ASP A 133 -1.96 -6.19 7.08
CA ASP A 133 -1.40 -5.59 8.29
C ASP A 133 -1.54 -4.05 8.36
N PRO A 134 -2.78 -3.51 8.33
CA PRO A 134 -3.02 -2.08 8.43
C PRO A 134 -2.47 -1.53 9.75
N PRO A 135 -1.91 -0.30 9.78
CA PRO A 135 -1.32 0.30 10.97
C PRO A 135 -2.40 0.87 11.91
N TRP A 136 -3.31 0.01 12.35
CA TRP A 136 -4.44 0.38 13.18
C TRP A 136 -4.18 0.08 14.65
N GLU A 137 -4.13 1.13 15.44
CA GLU A 137 -3.91 1.02 16.87
C GLU A 137 -5.19 0.62 17.61
N GLU A 138 -5.03 -0.11 18.72
CA GLU A 138 -6.12 -0.55 19.60
C GLU A 138 -6.91 0.62 20.19
N ASN A 139 -6.20 1.67 20.56
CA ASN A 139 -6.77 2.90 21.11
C ASN A 139 -6.41 4.09 20.20
N PRO A 140 -7.04 4.20 19.02
CA PRO A 140 -6.73 5.27 18.11
C PRO A 140 -7.17 6.59 18.72
N GLY A 141 -6.20 7.42 19.08
CA GLY A 141 -6.39 8.80 19.46
C GLY A 141 -6.21 9.73 18.26
N VAL A 142 -6.63 10.99 18.41
CA VAL A 142 -6.17 12.02 17.46
C VAL A 142 -4.70 12.27 17.76
N GLU A 143 -3.84 11.97 16.79
CA GLU A 143 -2.40 12.25 16.89
C GLU A 143 -2.19 13.74 17.11
N ASP A 144 -1.57 14.13 18.22
CA ASP A 144 -1.22 15.52 18.46
C ASP A 144 -0.09 15.99 17.55
N ASP A 145 0.03 17.31 17.38
CA ASP A 145 1.01 17.89 16.45
C ASP A 145 2.46 17.55 16.83
N ALA A 146 2.78 17.44 18.13
CA ALA A 146 4.14 17.13 18.60
C ALA A 146 4.51 15.68 18.26
N THR A 147 3.60 14.73 18.40
CA THR A 147 3.79 13.32 18.03
C THR A 147 3.93 13.19 16.51
N ALA A 148 3.07 13.87 15.75
CA ALA A 148 3.15 13.90 14.30
C ALA A 148 4.49 14.49 13.81
N ASP A 149 4.98 15.58 14.43
CA ASP A 149 6.26 16.20 14.10
C ASP A 149 7.43 15.28 14.40
N LYS A 150 7.43 14.60 15.54
CA LYS A 150 8.46 13.62 15.90
C LYS A 150 8.52 12.46 14.90
N ARG A 151 7.36 11.96 14.48
CA ARG A 151 7.26 10.90 13.48
C ARG A 151 7.80 11.37 12.12
N ARG A 152 7.40 12.56 11.66
CA ARG A 152 7.91 13.17 10.42
C ARG A 152 9.42 13.35 10.44
N GLU A 153 9.96 13.85 11.55
CA GLU A 153 11.40 14.04 11.72
C GLU A 153 12.16 12.69 11.70
N GLY A 154 11.61 11.64 12.32
CA GLY A 154 12.18 10.29 12.25
C GLY A 154 12.27 9.77 10.82
N VAL A 155 11.19 9.91 10.06
CA VAL A 155 11.15 9.52 8.64
C VAL A 155 12.13 10.36 7.81
N ARG A 156 12.17 11.67 8.00
CA ARG A 156 13.12 12.54 7.29
C ARG A 156 14.56 12.09 7.50
N LYS A 157 14.96 11.82 8.74
CA LYS A 157 16.31 11.32 9.06
C LYS A 157 16.61 9.96 8.42
N PHE A 158 15.62 9.07 8.40
CA PHE A 158 15.77 7.80 7.71
C PHE A 158 16.00 7.98 6.21
N LEU A 159 15.17 8.78 5.54
CA LEU A 159 15.29 9.06 4.11
C LEU A 159 16.62 9.73 3.75
N GLU A 160 17.07 10.69 4.56
CA GLU A 160 18.39 11.31 4.42
C GLU A 160 19.51 10.28 4.55
N SER A 161 19.42 9.38 5.53
CA SER A 161 20.42 8.32 5.72
C SER A 161 20.53 7.37 4.53
N VAL A 162 19.38 7.04 3.92
CA VAL A 162 19.33 6.15 2.75
C VAL A 162 19.80 6.86 1.48
N SER A 163 19.57 8.17 1.35
CA SER A 163 19.93 8.93 0.15
C SER A 163 21.43 8.87 -0.17
N ASP A 164 22.26 8.83 0.86
CA ASP A 164 23.73 8.85 0.76
C ASP A 164 24.35 7.44 0.65
N MET A 165 23.57 6.39 0.83
CA MET A 165 24.05 5.01 0.76
C MET A 165 24.17 4.52 -0.70
N SER A 166 25.16 3.65 -0.97
CA SER A 166 25.17 2.89 -2.24
C SER A 166 24.08 1.80 -2.26
N ASP A 167 23.73 1.30 -3.45
CA ASP A 167 22.75 0.22 -3.57
C ASP A 167 23.20 -1.04 -2.83
N GLU A 168 24.52 -1.34 -2.83
CA GLU A 168 25.09 -2.47 -2.08
C GLU A 168 24.93 -2.27 -0.57
N ALA A 169 25.08 -1.04 -0.07
CA ALA A 169 24.89 -0.74 1.34
C ALA A 169 23.41 -0.87 1.76
N ILE A 170 22.48 -0.38 0.92
CA ILE A 170 21.04 -0.55 1.15
C ILE A 170 20.67 -2.05 1.12
N LEU A 171 21.21 -2.80 0.16
CA LEU A 171 20.99 -4.25 0.07
C LEU A 171 21.49 -4.98 1.32
N ALA A 172 22.71 -4.63 1.79
CA ALA A 172 23.27 -5.23 2.99
C ALA A 172 22.43 -4.92 4.24
N MET A 173 21.96 -3.69 4.36
CA MET A 173 21.02 -3.26 5.41
C MET A 173 19.72 -4.06 5.34
N GLY A 174 19.10 -4.13 4.16
CA GLY A 174 17.85 -4.85 3.94
C GLY A 174 17.95 -6.33 4.28
N LYS A 175 18.99 -7.02 3.83
CA LYS A 175 19.22 -8.44 4.16
C LYS A 175 19.45 -8.69 5.66
N LYS A 176 20.03 -7.72 6.35
CA LYS A 176 20.21 -7.80 7.81
C LYS A 176 18.88 -7.60 8.55
N GLN A 177 18.05 -6.68 8.09
CA GLN A 177 16.76 -6.37 8.72
C GLN A 177 15.68 -7.42 8.38
N HIS A 178 15.76 -8.00 7.18
CA HIS A 178 14.76 -8.90 6.62
C HIS A 178 15.43 -10.18 6.08
N PRO A 179 15.99 -11.03 6.98
CA PRO A 179 16.72 -12.22 6.56
C PRO A 179 15.84 -13.27 5.86
N ASP A 180 14.54 -13.23 6.10
CA ASP A 180 13.57 -14.19 5.57
C ASP A 180 13.03 -13.80 4.19
N TRP A 181 13.35 -12.58 3.69
CA TRP A 181 12.87 -12.16 2.38
C TRP A 181 13.60 -12.84 1.24
N SER A 182 12.86 -13.18 0.18
CA SER A 182 13.47 -13.63 -1.08
C SER A 182 14.37 -12.54 -1.66
N ASN A 183 15.46 -12.97 -2.34
CA ASN A 183 16.34 -12.03 -3.03
C ASN A 183 15.62 -11.21 -4.11
N ASP A 184 14.52 -11.70 -4.65
CA ASP A 184 13.72 -11.01 -5.69
C ASP A 184 12.99 -9.76 -5.16
N GLU A 185 12.83 -9.63 -3.85
CA GLU A 185 12.18 -8.46 -3.24
C GLU A 185 13.09 -7.23 -3.19
N PHE A 186 14.41 -7.42 -3.03
CA PHE A 186 15.34 -6.33 -2.77
C PHE A 186 15.52 -5.35 -3.92
N PRO A 187 15.56 -5.72 -5.21
CA PRO A 187 15.73 -4.74 -6.29
C PRO A 187 14.67 -3.65 -6.31
N ALA A 188 13.39 -4.02 -6.18
CA ALA A 188 12.29 -3.06 -6.11
C ALA A 188 12.33 -2.26 -4.80
N TRP A 189 12.62 -2.90 -3.69
CA TRP A 189 12.72 -2.27 -2.38
C TRP A 189 13.87 -1.24 -2.28
N ILE A 190 15.06 -1.54 -2.83
CA ILE A 190 16.17 -0.58 -2.90
C ILE A 190 15.75 0.65 -3.70
N GLN A 191 15.15 0.44 -4.87
CA GLN A 191 14.69 1.53 -5.72
C GLN A 191 13.61 2.37 -5.02
N SER A 192 12.64 1.74 -4.36
CA SER A 192 11.52 2.44 -3.71
C SER A 192 12.00 3.34 -2.58
N ASN A 193 12.94 2.88 -1.74
CA ASN A 193 13.51 3.68 -0.65
C ASN A 193 14.17 4.97 -1.13
N ARG A 194 14.75 4.98 -2.34
CA ARG A 194 15.31 6.20 -2.96
C ARG A 194 14.25 7.12 -3.55
N GLN A 195 13.04 6.63 -3.73
CA GLN A 195 11.96 7.32 -4.43
C GLN A 195 10.88 7.87 -3.49
N VAL A 196 11.07 7.76 -2.17
CA VAL A 196 10.18 8.41 -1.21
C VAL A 196 10.48 9.90 -1.14
N GLY A 197 9.44 10.73 -1.29
CA GLY A 197 9.57 12.17 -1.13
C GLY A 197 9.69 12.58 0.33
N SER A 198 10.47 13.62 0.61
CA SER A 198 10.63 14.18 1.96
C SER A 198 9.29 14.58 2.60
N ASP A 199 8.32 14.94 1.77
CA ASP A 199 6.98 15.37 2.19
C ASP A 199 5.96 14.24 2.30
N ALA A 200 6.39 12.98 2.19
CA ALA A 200 5.48 11.83 2.13
C ALA A 200 4.53 11.72 3.34
N LEU A 201 4.93 12.23 4.50
CA LEU A 201 4.09 12.30 5.69
C LEU A 201 3.58 13.70 6.01
N THR A 202 3.92 14.72 5.19
CA THR A 202 3.44 16.09 5.41
C THR A 202 1.94 16.16 5.12
N GLY A 203 1.16 16.61 6.10
CA GLY A 203 -0.31 16.60 6.04
C GLY A 203 -0.97 15.30 6.48
N MET A 204 -0.22 14.19 6.55
CA MET A 204 -0.75 12.93 7.08
C MET A 204 -0.83 12.98 8.60
N LYS A 205 -2.04 12.80 9.14
CA LYS A 205 -2.31 12.56 10.55
C LYS A 205 -2.99 11.20 10.69
N TYR A 206 -2.63 10.45 11.71
CA TYR A 206 -3.39 9.26 12.05
C TYR A 206 -4.80 9.67 12.44
N ARG A 207 -5.77 9.00 11.81
CA ARG A 207 -7.18 9.13 12.10
C ARG A 207 -7.68 7.88 12.78
N ASP A 208 -8.80 8.01 13.45
CA ASP A 208 -9.51 6.85 13.95
C ASP A 208 -9.96 5.97 12.77
N TRP A 209 -9.38 4.80 12.65
CA TRP A 209 -9.68 3.85 11.59
C TRP A 209 -11.14 3.37 11.61
N ARG A 210 -11.77 3.41 12.79
CA ARG A 210 -13.18 3.03 13.00
C ARG A 210 -14.14 3.86 12.15
N ASP A 211 -13.81 5.12 11.88
CA ASP A 211 -14.61 6.00 11.02
C ASP A 211 -14.73 5.48 9.57
N ASN A 212 -13.68 4.81 9.06
CA ASN A 212 -13.72 4.17 7.76
C ASN A 212 -14.39 2.79 7.85
N VAL A 213 -14.00 1.96 8.81
CA VAL A 213 -14.54 0.61 9.00
C VAL A 213 -16.07 0.62 9.08
N ALA A 214 -16.65 1.57 9.81
CA ALA A 214 -18.11 1.70 9.94
C ALA A 214 -18.84 1.99 8.62
N LYS A 215 -18.12 2.43 7.56
CA LYS A 215 -18.70 2.81 6.26
C LYS A 215 -18.42 1.78 5.17
N ILE A 216 -17.53 0.82 5.40
CA ILE A 216 -17.20 -0.23 4.44
C ILE A 216 -18.40 -1.17 4.29
N GLN A 217 -18.82 -1.41 3.05
CA GLN A 217 -19.99 -2.20 2.69
C GLN A 217 -19.66 -3.43 1.85
N CYS A 218 -18.41 -3.61 1.46
CA CYS A 218 -17.97 -4.76 0.67
C CYS A 218 -17.25 -5.79 1.53
N ASP A 219 -17.24 -7.05 1.09
CA ASP A 219 -16.47 -8.12 1.70
C ASP A 219 -15.01 -7.68 1.89
N THR A 220 -14.51 -7.77 3.11
CA THR A 220 -13.19 -7.32 3.52
C THR A 220 -12.44 -8.44 4.22
N LEU A 221 -11.29 -8.82 3.66
CA LEU A 221 -10.35 -9.74 4.30
C LEU A 221 -9.24 -8.93 4.97
N VAL A 222 -9.05 -9.12 6.27
CA VAL A 222 -7.88 -8.60 6.99
C VAL A 222 -6.86 -9.72 7.14
N ILE A 223 -5.62 -9.46 6.73
CA ILE A 223 -4.51 -10.41 6.84
C ILE A 223 -3.54 -9.83 7.87
N HIS A 224 -3.22 -10.61 8.90
CA HIS A 224 -2.31 -10.15 9.95
C HIS A 224 -1.27 -11.22 10.32
N GLY A 225 -0.11 -10.77 10.80
CA GLY A 225 0.99 -11.61 11.25
C GLY A 225 1.09 -11.69 12.77
N ASP A 226 2.21 -12.19 13.25
CA ASP A 226 2.53 -12.31 14.68
C ASP A 226 2.97 -10.96 15.25
N GLU A 227 2.40 -10.54 16.37
CA GLU A 227 2.75 -9.30 17.05
C GLU A 227 4.21 -9.29 17.53
N ASP A 228 4.71 -10.43 18.04
CA ASP A 228 6.08 -10.58 18.52
C ASP A 228 7.13 -10.60 17.40
N ARG A 229 6.69 -10.76 16.14
CA ARG A 229 7.51 -10.61 14.93
C ARG A 229 7.39 -9.22 14.29
N GLY A 230 6.66 -8.32 14.91
CA GLY A 230 6.49 -6.94 14.46
C GLY A 230 5.23 -6.69 13.61
N GLY A 231 4.27 -7.61 13.61
CA GLY A 231 2.93 -7.34 13.08
C GLY A 231 2.32 -6.13 13.77
N MET A 232 1.77 -5.20 13.02
CA MET A 232 1.21 -3.95 13.54
C MET A 232 -0.22 -4.11 14.04
N LEU A 233 -0.98 -5.01 13.40
CA LEU A 233 -2.37 -5.24 13.72
C LEU A 233 -2.48 -6.26 14.87
N LYS A 234 -2.95 -5.81 16.01
CA LYS A 234 -3.12 -6.65 17.20
C LYS A 234 -4.39 -7.48 17.13
N GLU A 235 -4.35 -8.67 17.75
CA GLU A 235 -5.50 -9.57 17.87
C GLU A 235 -6.75 -8.86 18.40
N ALA A 236 -6.61 -8.02 19.45
CA ALA A 236 -7.71 -7.26 19.99
C ALA A 236 -8.39 -6.30 19.00
N VAL A 237 -7.62 -5.78 18.02
CA VAL A 237 -8.16 -4.95 16.94
C VAL A 237 -8.89 -5.83 15.92
N VAL A 238 -8.32 -6.99 15.58
CA VAL A 238 -8.95 -7.97 14.67
C VAL A 238 -10.30 -8.42 15.19
N ASP A 239 -10.37 -8.81 16.47
CA ASP A 239 -11.62 -9.21 17.12
C ASP A 239 -12.67 -8.10 17.04
N ARG A 240 -12.24 -6.86 17.26
CA ARG A 240 -13.12 -5.70 17.19
C ARG A 240 -13.65 -5.44 15.80
N LEU A 241 -12.81 -5.56 14.77
CA LEU A 241 -13.21 -5.40 13.36
C LEU A 241 -14.33 -6.37 12.98
N ILE A 242 -14.18 -7.65 13.35
CA ILE A 242 -15.17 -8.70 13.05
C ILE A 242 -16.46 -8.46 13.83
N GLN A 243 -16.36 -7.94 15.06
CA GLN A 243 -17.54 -7.64 15.87
C GLN A 243 -18.30 -6.39 15.39
N ASP A 244 -17.58 -5.36 14.97
CA ASP A 244 -18.16 -4.06 14.62
C ASP A 244 -18.74 -4.01 13.20
N ASN A 245 -18.28 -4.90 12.27
CA ASN A 245 -18.77 -4.91 10.90
C ASN A 245 -18.75 -6.34 10.29
N GLU A 246 -19.93 -6.85 9.96
CA GLU A 246 -20.15 -8.20 9.40
C GLU A 246 -19.48 -8.44 8.03
N CYS A 247 -19.08 -7.38 7.33
CA CYS A 247 -18.34 -7.49 6.07
C CYS A 247 -16.88 -7.94 6.28
N PHE A 248 -16.38 -7.92 7.53
CA PHE A 248 -14.99 -8.25 7.82
C PHE A 248 -14.81 -9.73 8.17
N SER A 249 -13.75 -10.28 7.61
CA SER A 249 -13.15 -11.57 7.98
C SER A 249 -11.66 -11.38 8.20
N ALA A 250 -11.02 -12.27 8.94
CA ALA A 250 -9.58 -12.18 9.19
C ALA A 250 -8.87 -13.51 8.91
N GLN A 251 -7.63 -13.41 8.49
CA GLN A 251 -6.70 -14.52 8.32
C GLN A 251 -5.39 -14.21 9.02
N HIS A 252 -5.07 -14.97 10.05
CA HIS A 252 -3.74 -14.95 10.67
C HIS A 252 -2.76 -15.76 9.86
N ILE A 253 -1.56 -15.22 9.62
CA ILE A 253 -0.44 -15.90 8.95
C ILE A 253 0.69 -16.09 9.96
N PRO A 254 0.82 -17.28 10.54
CA PRO A 254 1.84 -17.55 11.56
C PRO A 254 3.24 -17.47 10.97
N GLY A 255 4.18 -16.96 11.76
CA GLY A 255 5.57 -16.79 11.35
C GLY A 255 5.85 -15.55 10.51
N ALA A 256 4.82 -14.77 10.18
CA ALA A 256 4.97 -13.47 9.54
C ALA A 256 4.91 -12.34 10.56
N GLY A 257 5.65 -11.24 10.30
CA GLY A 257 5.49 -9.97 10.99
C GLY A 257 4.71 -8.97 10.12
N HIS A 258 5.25 -7.76 9.93
CA HIS A 258 4.58 -6.69 9.19
C HIS A 258 4.54 -6.90 7.66
N ASN A 259 5.52 -7.58 7.09
CA ASN A 259 5.64 -7.77 5.64
C ASN A 259 5.22 -9.19 5.24
N ILE A 260 3.95 -9.54 5.49
CA ILE A 260 3.42 -10.90 5.42
C ILE A 260 3.72 -11.55 4.07
N ARG A 261 3.41 -10.87 2.97
CA ARG A 261 3.63 -11.37 1.60
C ARG A 261 5.10 -11.60 1.24
N ARG A 262 6.04 -11.04 2.01
CA ARG A 262 7.49 -11.23 1.81
C ARG A 262 8.07 -12.30 2.73
N GLU A 263 7.49 -12.41 3.93
CA GLU A 263 8.00 -13.28 4.99
C GLU A 263 7.40 -14.68 4.92
N GLN A 264 6.13 -14.80 4.48
CA GLN A 264 5.40 -16.07 4.37
C GLN A 264 4.64 -16.16 3.04
N PHE A 265 5.37 -16.03 1.93
CA PHE A 265 4.79 -15.94 0.59
C PHE A 265 3.99 -17.17 0.17
N GLU A 266 4.40 -18.35 0.61
CA GLU A 266 3.82 -19.64 0.18
C GLU A 266 2.51 -19.98 0.93
N LEU A 267 2.15 -19.24 2.00
CA LEU A 267 0.92 -19.42 2.76
C LEU A 267 -0.22 -18.56 2.23
#